data_b30c936815bf36d8e5e8a1a85e2e198d
#
_entry.id   b30c936815bf36d8e5e8a1a85e2e198d
#
_cell.length_a   1.000
_cell.length_b   1.000
_cell.length_c   1.000
_cell.angle_alpha   90.00
_cell.angle_beta   90.00
_cell.angle_gamma   90.00
#
_symmetry.space_group_name_H-M   'P 1'
#
loop_
_entity.id
_entity.type
_entity.pdbx_description
1 polymer ?
#
loop_
_entity_poly.entity_id
_entity_poly.type
_entity_poly.pdbx_seq_one_letter_code
_entity_poly.pdbx_strand_id
1 'polypeptide(L)'
;MAEQISMIGTVILMMVVDFKKMAVEFRKFFELDSTQNFPALNIAEKKLCQADAQFEFNIIADADWYYKDSIQAYYKHRSNCHEIGIKESVYQKARNGDHSALYSIAHEISHWGLINYFKLSTGIPESEQIDPITKVVFIKIHENIADLLTSLLVFSEEELLQAKGAGDLDLSSFMSKDQLSLAHFYCQNHKTLKENFMKKLVSHITAQKNNSELQRRIS
;
A
#
# COMPACT_ATOMS: atom_id res chain seq x y z
N MET A 1 1.48 19.39 10.81
CA MET A 1 1.04 18.48 11.91
C MET A 1 0.46 17.16 11.36
N ALA A 2 -0.59 17.17 10.55
CA ALA A 2 -1.19 15.95 9.98
C ALA A 2 -0.21 15.07 9.20
N GLU A 3 0.68 15.64 8.40
CA GLU A 3 1.73 14.91 7.67
C GLU A 3 2.73 14.21 8.60
N GLN A 4 3.14 14.86 9.68
CA GLN A 4 4.04 14.24 10.65
C GLN A 4 3.39 13.06 11.37
N ILE A 5 2.11 13.20 11.75
CA ILE A 5 1.35 12.13 12.41
C ILE A 5 1.13 10.97 11.43
N SER A 6 0.81 11.22 10.17
CA SER A 6 0.65 10.17 9.16
C SER A 6 1.95 9.43 8.89
N MET A 7 3.07 10.14 8.84
CA MET A 7 4.38 9.50 8.68
C MET A 7 4.73 8.60 9.87
N ILE A 8 4.47 9.04 11.11
CA ILE A 8 4.64 8.20 12.31
C ILE A 8 3.76 6.96 12.24
N GLY A 9 2.49 7.10 11.88
CA GLY A 9 1.57 5.98 11.71
C GLY A 9 2.06 4.98 10.65
N THR A 10 2.53 5.46 9.52
CA THR A 10 3.12 4.65 8.45
C THR A 10 4.34 3.88 8.95
N VAL A 11 5.25 4.53 9.68
CA VAL A 11 6.44 3.89 10.25
C VAL A 11 6.06 2.81 11.27
N ILE A 12 5.06 3.05 12.12
CA ILE A 12 4.57 2.04 13.06
C ILE A 12 4.05 0.80 12.32
N LEU A 13 3.27 0.99 11.25
CA LEU A 13 2.78 -0.12 10.42
C LEU A 13 3.94 -0.88 9.76
N MET A 14 4.96 -0.19 9.26
CA MET A 14 6.16 -0.81 8.71
C MET A 14 6.93 -1.65 9.73
N MET A 15 6.84 -1.35 11.03
CA MET A 15 7.46 -2.15 12.09
C MET A 15 6.69 -3.43 12.40
N VAL A 16 5.36 -3.39 12.25
CA VAL A 16 4.46 -4.49 12.65
C VAL A 16 4.15 -5.40 11.47
N VAL A 17 3.97 -4.84 10.29
CA VAL A 17 3.55 -5.54 9.09
C VAL A 17 4.76 -5.86 8.20
N ASP A 18 4.84 -7.09 7.74
CA ASP A 18 5.87 -7.54 6.80
C ASP A 18 5.38 -7.36 5.35
N PHE A 19 5.53 -6.15 4.82
CA PHE A 19 5.09 -5.83 3.46
C PHE A 19 5.82 -6.61 2.37
N LYS A 20 7.08 -7.05 2.60
CA LYS A 20 7.78 -7.93 1.65
C LYS A 20 7.09 -9.28 1.55
N LYS A 21 6.74 -9.86 2.71
CA LYS A 21 6.00 -11.11 2.75
C LYS A 21 4.62 -10.95 2.10
N MET A 22 3.93 -9.84 2.37
CA MET A 22 2.64 -9.54 1.73
C MET A 22 2.78 -9.45 0.21
N ALA A 23 3.78 -8.74 -0.31
CA ALA A 23 4.00 -8.64 -1.75
C ALA A 23 4.25 -10.01 -2.40
N VAL A 24 5.06 -10.88 -1.76
CA VAL A 24 5.29 -12.25 -2.23
C VAL A 24 4.01 -13.08 -2.21
N GLU A 25 3.23 -13.02 -1.13
CA GLU A 25 1.95 -13.74 -1.02
C GLU A 25 0.92 -13.24 -2.05
N PHE A 26 0.86 -11.94 -2.28
CA PHE A 26 -0.06 -11.35 -3.23
C PHE A 26 0.31 -11.67 -4.68
N ARG A 27 1.62 -11.70 -5.01
CA ARG A 27 2.09 -12.20 -6.31
C ARG A 27 1.69 -13.66 -6.53
N LYS A 28 1.88 -14.52 -5.52
CA LYS A 28 1.48 -15.93 -5.58
C LYS A 28 -0.03 -16.11 -5.76
N PHE A 29 -0.85 -15.25 -5.15
CA PHE A 29 -2.29 -15.25 -5.35
C PHE A 29 -2.67 -15.08 -6.81
N PHE A 30 -1.91 -14.28 -7.57
CA PHE A 30 -2.08 -14.12 -9.02
C PHE A 30 -1.25 -15.11 -9.85
N GLU A 31 -0.67 -16.14 -9.24
CA GLU A 31 0.17 -17.15 -9.90
C GLU A 31 1.42 -16.56 -10.57
N LEU A 32 1.98 -15.49 -9.98
CA LEU A 32 3.20 -14.85 -10.45
C LEU A 32 4.39 -15.30 -9.59
N ASP A 33 5.51 -15.60 -10.25
CA ASP A 33 6.78 -15.77 -9.57
C ASP A 33 7.48 -14.41 -9.30
N SER A 34 8.60 -14.45 -8.58
CA SER A 34 9.35 -13.25 -8.21
C SER A 34 10.09 -12.58 -9.37
N THR A 35 10.26 -13.28 -10.51
CA THR A 35 11.04 -12.81 -11.66
C THR A 35 10.17 -12.20 -12.75
N GLN A 36 8.86 -12.45 -12.71
CA GLN A 36 7.92 -11.91 -13.69
C GLN A 36 7.62 -10.45 -13.41
N ASN A 37 7.49 -9.65 -14.46
CA ASN A 37 6.94 -8.31 -14.35
C ASN A 37 5.52 -8.37 -13.79
N PHE A 38 5.13 -7.41 -12.95
CA PHE A 38 3.77 -7.34 -12.41
C PHE A 38 2.79 -6.87 -13.50
N PRO A 39 1.93 -7.76 -14.05
CA PRO A 39 1.07 -7.46 -15.20
C PRO A 39 -0.20 -6.74 -14.75
N ALA A 40 -0.07 -5.51 -14.22
CA ALA A 40 -1.14 -4.77 -13.57
C ALA A 40 -2.44 -4.73 -14.39
N LEU A 41 -2.35 -4.43 -15.70
CA LEU A 41 -3.53 -4.34 -16.55
C LEU A 41 -4.26 -5.68 -16.68
N ASN A 42 -3.53 -6.79 -16.89
CA ASN A 42 -4.13 -8.13 -16.98
C ASN A 42 -4.77 -8.55 -15.64
N ILE A 43 -4.14 -8.17 -14.52
CA ILE A 43 -4.70 -8.45 -13.20
C ILE A 43 -6.01 -7.70 -13.01
N ALA A 44 -6.05 -6.39 -13.31
CA ALA A 44 -7.26 -5.59 -13.17
C ALA A 44 -8.40 -6.07 -14.09
N GLU A 45 -8.08 -6.33 -15.38
CA GLU A 45 -9.11 -6.73 -16.37
C GLU A 45 -9.67 -8.14 -16.18
N LYS A 46 -8.84 -9.08 -15.69
CA LYS A 46 -9.20 -10.51 -15.71
C LYS A 46 -9.10 -11.20 -14.37
N LYS A 47 -7.95 -11.10 -13.70
CA LYS A 47 -7.69 -11.90 -12.51
C LYS A 47 -8.53 -11.46 -11.32
N LEU A 48 -8.72 -10.15 -11.11
CA LEU A 48 -9.57 -9.64 -10.03
C LEU A 48 -11.04 -9.99 -10.24
N CYS A 49 -11.57 -9.85 -11.46
CA CYS A 49 -12.95 -10.28 -11.76
C CYS A 49 -13.18 -11.78 -11.54
N GLN A 50 -12.15 -12.61 -11.70
CA GLN A 50 -12.23 -14.04 -11.42
C GLN A 50 -12.12 -14.35 -9.92
N ALA A 51 -11.33 -13.58 -9.18
CA ALA A 51 -11.09 -13.78 -7.76
C ALA A 51 -12.17 -13.19 -6.85
N ASP A 52 -12.86 -12.16 -7.32
CA ASP A 52 -13.85 -11.39 -6.57
C ASP A 52 -15.07 -11.10 -7.46
N ALA A 53 -16.17 -11.82 -7.20
CA ALA A 53 -17.41 -11.68 -7.97
C ALA A 53 -18.09 -10.30 -7.84
N GLN A 54 -17.66 -9.49 -6.86
CA GLN A 54 -18.14 -8.12 -6.65
C GLN A 54 -17.19 -7.07 -7.24
N PHE A 55 -16.11 -7.50 -7.90
CA PHE A 55 -15.12 -6.60 -8.48
C PHE A 55 -15.54 -6.13 -9.88
N GLU A 56 -15.36 -4.84 -10.11
CA GLU A 56 -15.59 -4.19 -11.40
C GLU A 56 -14.33 -3.39 -11.82
N PHE A 57 -13.97 -3.49 -13.09
CA PHE A 57 -12.97 -2.66 -13.71
C PHE A 57 -13.60 -1.75 -14.75
N ASN A 58 -13.62 -0.45 -14.50
CA ASN A 58 -14.33 0.54 -15.27
C ASN A 58 -13.40 1.50 -15.99
N ILE A 59 -13.49 1.57 -17.33
CA ILE A 59 -12.82 2.57 -18.14
C ILE A 59 -13.78 3.73 -18.33
N ILE A 60 -13.39 4.92 -17.88
CA ILE A 60 -14.23 6.12 -17.85
C ILE A 60 -13.72 7.08 -18.91
N ALA A 61 -14.60 7.51 -19.82
CA ALA A 61 -14.25 8.51 -20.83
C ALA A 61 -13.67 9.78 -20.19
N ASP A 62 -12.68 10.37 -20.84
CA ASP A 62 -12.00 11.56 -20.29
C ASP A 62 -12.97 12.71 -20.02
N ALA A 63 -14.03 12.85 -20.84
CA ALA A 63 -15.07 13.85 -20.67
C ALA A 63 -15.96 13.61 -19.43
N ASP A 64 -16.08 12.37 -18.98
CA ASP A 64 -16.89 11.96 -17.82
C ASP A 64 -16.05 11.81 -16.55
N TRP A 65 -14.74 12.08 -16.64
CA TRP A 65 -13.84 11.99 -15.50
C TRP A 65 -14.06 13.12 -14.51
N TYR A 66 -14.58 12.82 -13.34
CA TYR A 66 -14.98 13.82 -12.34
C TYR A 66 -13.93 14.12 -11.26
N TYR A 67 -12.81 13.40 -11.29
CA TYR A 67 -11.68 13.71 -10.42
C TYR A 67 -10.75 14.76 -11.00
N LYS A 68 -9.83 15.27 -10.17
CA LYS A 68 -8.76 16.15 -10.65
C LYS A 68 -7.90 15.43 -11.69
N ASP A 69 -7.34 16.17 -12.65
CA ASP A 69 -6.49 15.62 -13.70
C ASP A 69 -5.26 14.87 -13.20
N SER A 70 -4.79 15.22 -11.99
CA SER A 70 -3.68 14.51 -11.33
C SER A 70 -4.04 13.09 -10.85
N ILE A 71 -5.33 12.76 -10.74
CA ILE A 71 -5.80 11.43 -10.36
C ILE A 71 -6.06 10.66 -11.65
N GLN A 72 -5.29 9.59 -11.85
CA GLN A 72 -5.32 8.79 -13.07
C GLN A 72 -6.22 7.57 -12.97
N ALA A 73 -6.36 7.01 -11.77
CA ALA A 73 -7.21 5.88 -11.44
C ALA A 73 -7.72 6.05 -10.01
N TYR A 74 -8.69 5.23 -9.61
CA TYR A 74 -9.16 5.17 -8.23
C TYR A 74 -9.63 3.77 -7.88
N TYR A 75 -9.54 3.43 -6.61
CA TYR A 75 -10.22 2.28 -6.02
C TYR A 75 -11.38 2.74 -5.13
N LYS A 76 -12.54 2.10 -5.26
CA LYS A 76 -13.68 2.28 -4.37
C LYS A 76 -14.10 0.94 -3.77
N HIS A 77 -14.23 0.95 -2.45
CA HIS A 77 -14.80 -0.14 -1.70
C HIS A 77 -16.21 0.25 -1.26
N ARG A 78 -17.21 -0.53 -1.68
CA ARG A 78 -18.60 -0.43 -1.26
C ARG A 78 -19.06 -1.78 -0.75
N SER A 79 -20.13 -1.83 0.04
CA SER A 79 -20.64 -3.07 0.61
C SER A 79 -20.92 -4.18 -0.41
N ASN A 80 -21.28 -3.82 -1.64
CA ASN A 80 -21.69 -4.76 -2.69
C ASN A 80 -20.86 -4.64 -3.98
N CYS A 81 -19.83 -3.82 -4.00
CA CYS A 81 -19.01 -3.60 -5.21
C CYS A 81 -17.63 -3.09 -4.84
N HIS A 82 -16.62 -3.71 -5.43
CA HIS A 82 -15.23 -3.26 -5.36
C HIS A 82 -14.83 -2.79 -6.76
N GLU A 83 -14.55 -1.52 -6.91
CA GLU A 83 -14.37 -0.90 -8.22
C GLU A 83 -12.97 -0.29 -8.36
N ILE A 84 -12.28 -0.64 -9.45
CA ILE A 84 -11.17 0.17 -9.96
C ILE A 84 -11.67 0.92 -11.19
N GLY A 85 -11.67 2.25 -11.10
CA GLY A 85 -11.96 3.12 -12.23
C GLY A 85 -10.69 3.74 -12.78
N ILE A 86 -10.55 3.76 -14.10
CA ILE A 86 -9.40 4.34 -14.79
C ILE A 86 -9.87 5.30 -15.88
N LYS A 87 -9.19 6.45 -16.00
CA LYS A 87 -9.39 7.40 -17.08
C LYS A 87 -9.03 6.77 -18.43
N GLU A 88 -9.86 6.93 -19.47
CA GLU A 88 -9.65 6.27 -20.76
C GLU A 88 -8.28 6.57 -21.38
N SER A 89 -7.82 7.81 -21.34
CA SER A 89 -6.50 8.19 -21.84
C SER A 89 -5.36 7.47 -21.09
N VAL A 90 -5.51 7.22 -19.79
CA VAL A 90 -4.55 6.48 -18.96
C VAL A 90 -4.60 4.98 -19.28
N TYR A 91 -5.78 4.43 -19.48
CA TYR A 91 -5.95 3.05 -19.94
C TYR A 91 -5.26 2.81 -21.28
N GLN A 92 -5.41 3.71 -22.25
CA GLN A 92 -4.74 3.58 -23.56
C GLN A 92 -3.20 3.68 -23.42
N LYS A 93 -2.70 4.55 -22.54
CA LYS A 93 -1.26 4.61 -22.22
C LYS A 93 -0.78 3.28 -21.61
N ALA A 94 -1.49 2.72 -20.65
CA ALA A 94 -1.15 1.44 -20.03
C ALA A 94 -1.13 0.29 -21.06
N ARG A 95 -2.08 0.25 -21.99
CA ARG A 95 -2.07 -0.72 -23.12
C ARG A 95 -0.86 -0.58 -24.03
N ASN A 96 -0.33 0.62 -24.16
CA ASN A 96 0.88 0.90 -24.93
C ASN A 96 2.17 0.72 -24.12
N GLY A 97 2.08 0.20 -22.89
CA GLY A 97 3.23 -0.07 -22.04
C GLY A 97 3.77 1.13 -21.27
N ASP A 98 3.00 2.21 -21.14
CA ASP A 98 3.41 3.37 -20.32
C ASP A 98 3.55 2.97 -18.87
N HIS A 99 4.73 3.16 -18.31
CA HIS A 99 5.10 2.72 -16.98
C HIS A 99 4.32 3.41 -15.89
N SER A 100 4.11 4.72 -15.98
CA SER A 100 3.37 5.50 -15.00
C SER A 100 1.91 5.07 -14.94
N ALA A 101 1.29 4.82 -16.10
CA ALA A 101 -0.08 4.33 -16.18
C ALA A 101 -0.21 2.91 -15.60
N LEU A 102 0.73 2.02 -15.89
CA LEU A 102 0.76 0.67 -15.30
C LEU A 102 0.98 0.70 -13.79
N TYR A 103 1.84 1.60 -13.30
CA TYR A 103 2.06 1.79 -11.87
C TYR A 103 0.81 2.32 -11.17
N SER A 104 0.08 3.26 -11.79
CA SER A 104 -1.19 3.75 -11.24
C SER A 104 -2.23 2.65 -11.10
N ILE A 105 -2.34 1.74 -12.08
CA ILE A 105 -3.23 0.57 -11.97
C ILE A 105 -2.77 -0.38 -10.85
N ALA A 106 -1.47 -0.63 -10.75
CA ALA A 106 -0.91 -1.48 -9.68
C ALA A 106 -1.18 -0.89 -8.29
N HIS A 107 -1.19 0.44 -8.15
CA HIS A 107 -1.54 1.14 -6.92
C HIS A 107 -3.00 0.85 -6.50
N GLU A 108 -3.95 0.93 -7.42
CA GLU A 108 -5.36 0.61 -7.11
C GLU A 108 -5.56 -0.89 -6.81
N ILE A 109 -4.81 -1.77 -7.47
CA ILE A 109 -4.77 -3.21 -7.13
C ILE A 109 -4.24 -3.40 -5.69
N SER A 110 -3.26 -2.60 -5.27
CA SER A 110 -2.73 -2.65 -3.90
C SER A 110 -3.77 -2.24 -2.87
N HIS A 111 -4.59 -1.22 -3.14
CA HIS A 111 -5.74 -0.88 -2.29
C HIS A 111 -6.72 -2.04 -2.16
N TRP A 112 -7.09 -2.68 -3.29
CA TRP A 112 -7.93 -3.87 -3.26
C TRP A 112 -7.30 -4.99 -2.43
N GLY A 113 -6.01 -5.25 -2.63
CA GLY A 113 -5.27 -6.27 -1.90
C GLY A 113 -5.23 -6.02 -0.39
N LEU A 114 -4.93 -4.80 0.03
CA LEU A 114 -4.90 -4.42 1.43
C LEU A 114 -6.26 -4.65 2.10
N ILE A 115 -7.34 -4.23 1.47
CA ILE A 115 -8.69 -4.28 2.04
C ILE A 115 -9.30 -5.68 1.93
N ASN A 116 -9.26 -6.29 0.73
CA ASN A 116 -10.05 -7.49 0.44
C ASN A 116 -9.28 -8.79 0.67
N TYR A 117 -8.00 -8.83 0.35
CA TYR A 117 -7.18 -10.03 0.51
C TYR A 117 -6.53 -10.12 1.89
N PHE A 118 -5.81 -9.08 2.32
CA PHE A 118 -5.11 -9.06 3.60
C PHE A 118 -5.99 -8.64 4.78
N LYS A 119 -7.21 -8.13 4.51
CA LYS A 119 -8.11 -7.59 5.55
C LYS A 119 -7.45 -6.53 6.43
N LEU A 120 -6.51 -5.81 5.86
CA LEU A 120 -5.78 -4.72 6.49
C LEU A 120 -6.59 -3.44 6.27
N SER A 121 -7.75 -3.39 6.90
CA SER A 121 -8.53 -2.17 6.91
C SER A 121 -7.81 -1.16 7.81
N THR A 122 -7.16 -0.18 7.19
CA THR A 122 -6.88 1.07 7.90
C THR A 122 -8.17 1.87 8.05
N GLY A 123 -9.29 1.14 8.11
CA GLY A 123 -10.64 1.62 7.95
C GLY A 123 -10.83 2.94 8.66
N ILE A 124 -11.08 3.98 7.85
CA ILE A 124 -11.82 5.12 8.37
C ILE A 124 -13.14 4.50 8.82
N PRO A 125 -13.43 4.44 10.13
CA PRO A 125 -14.74 3.98 10.55
C PRO A 125 -15.76 4.83 9.77
N GLU A 126 -16.75 4.21 9.16
CA GLU A 126 -17.86 4.90 8.50
C GLU A 126 -18.66 5.77 9.50
N SER A 127 -18.28 5.76 10.78
CA SER A 127 -18.91 6.59 11.81
C SER A 127 -18.63 8.07 11.49
N GLU A 128 -19.69 8.82 11.28
CA GLU A 128 -19.74 10.28 11.07
C GLU A 128 -19.03 11.10 12.16
N GLN A 129 -18.42 10.49 13.16
CA GLN A 129 -17.88 11.12 14.35
C GLN A 129 -16.34 11.31 14.35
N ILE A 130 -15.66 10.97 13.27
CA ILE A 130 -14.21 11.20 13.21
C ILE A 130 -13.95 12.65 12.78
N ASP A 131 -13.13 13.35 13.56
CA ASP A 131 -12.73 14.70 13.22
C ASP A 131 -11.96 14.72 11.87
N PRO A 132 -12.09 15.83 11.10
CA PRO A 132 -11.51 15.94 9.76
C PRO A 132 -10.00 15.71 9.71
N ILE A 133 -9.26 16.08 10.75
CA ILE A 133 -7.81 15.94 10.81
C ILE A 133 -7.45 14.45 10.92
N THR A 134 -8.10 13.74 11.82
CA THR A 134 -7.92 12.29 11.99
C THR A 134 -8.25 11.55 10.68
N LYS A 135 -9.33 11.93 10.01
CA LYS A 135 -9.70 11.36 8.70
C LYS A 135 -8.59 11.55 7.65
N VAL A 136 -8.04 12.75 7.54
CA VAL A 136 -6.93 13.05 6.61
C VAL A 136 -5.69 12.21 6.95
N VAL A 137 -5.36 12.06 8.24
CA VAL A 137 -4.23 11.23 8.69
C VAL A 137 -4.41 9.77 8.28
N PHE A 138 -5.58 9.18 8.49
CA PHE A 138 -5.85 7.78 8.11
C PHE A 138 -5.78 7.58 6.60
N ILE A 139 -6.37 8.47 5.80
CA ILE A 139 -6.27 8.42 4.35
C ILE A 139 -4.80 8.43 3.93
N LYS A 140 -4.00 9.34 4.47
CA LYS A 140 -2.59 9.46 4.10
C LYS A 140 -1.77 8.23 4.50
N ILE A 141 -2.05 7.62 5.65
CA ILE A 141 -1.42 6.36 6.05
C ILE A 141 -1.79 5.26 5.06
N HIS A 142 -3.07 5.16 4.68
CA HIS A 142 -3.54 4.15 3.71
C HIS A 142 -2.87 4.32 2.35
N GLU A 143 -2.79 5.53 1.83
CA GLU A 143 -2.07 5.85 0.59
C GLU A 143 -0.59 5.44 0.68
N ASN A 144 0.10 5.82 1.76
CA ASN A 144 1.51 5.48 1.94
C ASN A 144 1.77 3.96 1.97
N ILE A 145 0.90 3.17 2.59
CA ILE A 145 1.06 1.71 2.61
C ILE A 145 0.68 1.07 1.28
N ALA A 146 -0.30 1.64 0.54
CA ALA A 146 -0.60 1.20 -0.82
C ALA A 146 0.58 1.49 -1.76
N ASP A 147 1.18 2.67 -1.69
CA ASP A 147 2.40 3.03 -2.42
C ASP A 147 3.55 2.06 -2.13
N LEU A 148 3.76 1.74 -0.84
CA LEU A 148 4.81 0.79 -0.43
C LEU A 148 4.54 -0.61 -0.99
N LEU A 149 3.32 -1.13 -0.85
CA LEU A 149 2.97 -2.43 -1.38
C LEU A 149 3.12 -2.47 -2.91
N THR A 150 2.67 -1.43 -3.60
CA THR A 150 2.83 -1.28 -5.06
C THR A 150 4.29 -1.33 -5.47
N SER A 151 5.14 -0.58 -4.78
CA SER A 151 6.58 -0.57 -5.07
C SER A 151 7.19 -1.96 -4.96
N LEU A 152 6.83 -2.72 -3.90
CA LEU A 152 7.32 -4.08 -3.67
C LEU A 152 6.68 -5.13 -4.59
N LEU A 153 5.53 -4.84 -5.20
CA LEU A 153 4.91 -5.68 -6.21
C LEU A 153 5.54 -5.49 -7.58
N VAL A 154 5.86 -4.25 -7.93
CA VAL A 154 6.35 -3.89 -9.27
C VAL A 154 7.85 -4.06 -9.40
N PHE A 155 8.60 -3.78 -8.33
CA PHE A 155 10.08 -3.81 -8.33
C PHE A 155 10.61 -4.81 -7.32
N SER A 156 11.77 -5.37 -7.61
CA SER A 156 12.55 -6.13 -6.64
C SER A 156 13.14 -5.18 -5.58
N GLU A 157 13.49 -5.74 -4.42
CA GLU A 157 14.19 -4.99 -3.37
C GLU A 157 15.51 -4.40 -3.89
N GLU A 158 16.21 -5.15 -4.71
CA GLU A 158 17.51 -4.74 -5.27
C GLU A 158 17.34 -3.51 -6.18
N GLU A 159 16.35 -3.51 -7.07
CA GLU A 159 16.03 -2.37 -7.93
C GLU A 159 15.67 -1.12 -7.10
N LEU A 160 14.86 -1.28 -6.05
CA LEU A 160 14.48 -0.18 -5.17
C LEU A 160 15.69 0.40 -4.41
N LEU A 161 16.63 -0.43 -4.00
CA LEU A 161 17.84 0.01 -3.30
C LEU A 161 18.83 0.68 -4.25
N GLN A 162 18.96 0.20 -5.48
CA GLN A 162 19.84 0.77 -6.51
C GLN A 162 19.32 2.12 -7.02
N ALA A 163 18.01 2.29 -7.17
CA ALA A 163 17.41 3.49 -7.74
C ALA A 163 17.69 4.78 -6.95
N LYS A 164 18.00 4.71 -5.66
CA LYS A 164 18.34 5.87 -4.82
C LYS A 164 19.85 6.11 -4.71
N GLY A 165 20.66 5.13 -5.06
CA GLY A 165 22.14 5.29 -5.13
C GLY A 165 22.53 6.17 -6.33
N ALA A 166 23.79 6.54 -6.43
CA ALA A 166 24.36 7.26 -7.56
C ALA A 166 24.36 6.39 -8.87
N GLY A 167 23.43 5.47 -8.99
CA GLY A 167 23.45 4.39 -9.94
C GLY A 167 22.43 4.52 -11.05
N ASP A 168 22.47 3.56 -11.89
CA ASP A 168 22.01 3.51 -13.25
C ASP A 168 20.50 3.28 -13.43
N LEU A 169 19.73 3.09 -12.34
CA LEU A 169 18.30 2.77 -12.44
C LEU A 169 17.43 3.99 -12.13
N ASP A 170 16.85 4.57 -13.17
CA ASP A 170 15.89 5.69 -13.06
C ASP A 170 14.45 5.17 -13.02
N LEU A 171 13.84 5.22 -11.83
CA LEU A 171 12.42 4.87 -11.62
C LEU A 171 11.48 6.09 -11.68
N SER A 172 11.97 7.27 -12.07
CA SER A 172 11.15 8.50 -12.10
C SER A 172 9.99 8.43 -13.11
N SER A 173 10.08 7.56 -14.11
CA SER A 173 9.00 7.28 -15.05
C SER A 173 7.86 6.45 -14.47
N PHE A 174 8.07 5.79 -13.33
CA PHE A 174 7.08 4.95 -12.66
C PHE A 174 6.45 5.65 -11.46
N MET A 175 7.27 6.22 -10.59
CA MET A 175 6.86 6.68 -9.27
C MET A 175 7.46 8.04 -8.91
N SER A 176 6.83 8.75 -7.99
CA SER A 176 7.34 10.01 -7.44
C SER A 176 8.56 9.79 -6.53
N LYS A 177 9.30 10.89 -6.27
CA LYS A 177 10.43 10.86 -5.33
C LYS A 177 10.02 10.44 -3.91
N ASP A 178 8.82 10.80 -3.48
CA ASP A 178 8.33 10.49 -2.14
C ASP A 178 8.01 9.00 -2.03
N GLN A 179 7.36 8.41 -3.03
CA GLN A 179 7.10 6.97 -3.12
C GLN A 179 8.39 6.16 -3.12
N LEU A 180 9.36 6.56 -3.95
CA LEU A 180 10.68 5.92 -3.99
C LEU A 180 11.41 6.04 -2.65
N SER A 181 11.36 7.21 -2.01
CA SER A 181 12.00 7.43 -0.70
C SER A 181 11.40 6.56 0.38
N LEU A 182 10.08 6.38 0.38
CA LEU A 182 9.36 5.52 1.32
C LEU A 182 9.75 4.04 1.13
N ALA A 183 9.72 3.56 -0.12
CA ALA A 183 10.08 2.18 -0.45
C ALA A 183 11.54 1.88 -0.11
N HIS A 184 12.45 2.79 -0.43
CA HIS A 184 13.87 2.68 -0.11
C HIS A 184 14.11 2.66 1.42
N PHE A 185 13.47 3.57 2.16
CA PHE A 185 13.55 3.60 3.62
C PHE A 185 13.10 2.25 4.22
N TYR A 186 11.99 1.71 3.74
CA TYR A 186 11.49 0.40 4.17
C TYR A 186 12.50 -0.72 3.86
N CYS A 187 12.98 -0.79 2.63
CA CYS A 187 13.95 -1.82 2.22
C CYS A 187 15.21 -1.81 3.07
N GLN A 188 15.73 -0.62 3.40
CA GLN A 188 16.93 -0.48 4.23
C GLN A 188 16.70 -0.82 5.71
N ASN A 189 15.54 -0.47 6.25
CA ASN A 189 15.38 -0.38 7.71
C ASN A 189 14.39 -1.40 8.29
N HIS A 190 13.54 -2.06 7.49
CA HIS A 190 12.41 -2.85 8.01
C HIS A 190 12.83 -3.92 9.03
N LYS A 191 13.96 -4.62 8.81
CA LYS A 191 14.46 -5.67 9.70
C LYS A 191 14.85 -5.08 11.06
N THR A 192 15.66 -4.03 11.05
CA THR A 192 16.14 -3.34 12.26
C THR A 192 14.99 -2.68 13.02
N LEU A 193 14.05 -2.05 12.30
CA LEU A 193 12.86 -1.43 12.90
C LEU A 193 12.00 -2.48 13.61
N LYS A 194 11.74 -3.61 12.94
CA LYS A 194 10.96 -4.72 13.50
C LYS A 194 11.63 -5.31 14.75
N GLU A 195 12.93 -5.57 14.70
CA GLU A 195 13.69 -6.09 15.85
C GLU A 195 13.66 -5.12 17.03
N ASN A 196 13.89 -3.84 16.82
CA ASN A 196 13.87 -2.82 17.86
C ASN A 196 12.48 -2.61 18.45
N PHE A 197 11.43 -2.64 17.62
CA PHE A 197 10.04 -2.57 18.07
C PHE A 197 9.71 -3.77 18.97
N MET A 198 10.01 -4.99 18.51
CA MET A 198 9.75 -6.21 19.29
C MET A 198 10.49 -6.22 20.63
N LYS A 199 11.75 -5.80 20.66
CA LYS A 199 12.52 -5.66 21.91
C LYS A 199 11.83 -4.70 22.90
N LYS A 200 11.39 -3.52 22.43
CA LYS A 200 10.69 -2.53 23.25
C LYS A 200 9.34 -3.04 23.73
N LEU A 201 8.58 -3.72 22.87
CA LEU A 201 7.28 -4.29 23.22
C LEU A 201 7.41 -5.36 24.31
N VAL A 202 8.37 -6.30 24.13
CA VAL A 202 8.63 -7.36 25.13
C VAL A 202 9.05 -6.75 26.47
N SER A 203 9.94 -5.74 26.47
CA SER A 203 10.36 -5.08 27.70
C SER A 203 9.20 -4.38 28.43
N HIS A 204 8.29 -3.75 27.67
CA HIS A 204 7.12 -3.10 28.23
C HIS A 204 6.13 -4.08 28.85
N ILE A 205 5.83 -5.19 28.14
CA ILE A 205 4.95 -6.26 28.63
C ILE A 205 5.52 -6.89 29.89
N THR A 206 6.83 -7.15 29.92
CA THR A 206 7.52 -7.71 31.09
C THR A 206 7.44 -6.76 32.28
N ALA A 207 7.65 -5.46 32.09
CA ALA A 207 7.54 -4.44 33.14
C ALA A 207 6.10 -4.36 33.70
N GLN A 208 5.08 -4.41 32.85
CA GLN A 208 3.68 -4.42 33.29
C GLN A 208 3.34 -5.67 34.09
N LYS A 209 3.81 -6.86 33.66
CA LYS A 209 3.60 -8.11 34.38
C LYS A 209 4.23 -8.06 35.78
N ASN A 210 5.47 -7.60 35.88
CA ASN A 210 6.16 -7.47 37.14
C ASN A 210 5.45 -6.49 38.10
N ASN A 211 4.95 -5.36 37.58
CA ASN A 211 4.17 -4.40 38.38
C ASN A 211 2.84 -5.00 38.87
N SER A 212 2.15 -5.77 38.05
CA SER A 212 0.90 -6.42 38.43
C SER A 212 1.09 -7.54 39.48
N GLU A 213 2.20 -8.28 39.40
CA GLU A 213 2.58 -9.28 40.40
C GLU A 213 2.99 -8.63 41.74
N LEU A 214 3.69 -7.49 41.69
CA LEU A 214 4.05 -6.73 42.90
C LEU A 214 2.80 -6.20 43.61
N GLN A 215 1.84 -5.65 42.88
CA GLN A 215 0.58 -5.19 43.46
C GLN A 215 -0.24 -6.31 44.09
N ARG A 216 -0.25 -7.51 43.51
CA ARG A 216 -0.94 -8.69 44.10
C ARG A 216 -0.27 -9.22 45.37
N ARG A 217 1.03 -8.93 45.57
CA ARG A 217 1.75 -9.34 46.82
C ARG A 217 1.57 -8.35 47.97
N ILE A 218 1.16 -7.11 47.65
CA ILE A 218 0.99 -6.04 48.63
C ILE A 218 -0.48 -5.93 49.09
N SER A 219 -1.43 -6.47 48.33
CA SER A 219 -2.85 -6.59 48.68
C SER A 219 -3.12 -7.92 49.40
#